data_d808c900d7300975c206940cfcc41166
#
_entry.id   d808c900d7300975c206940cfcc41166
#
_cell.length_a   1.000
_cell.length_b   1.000
_cell.length_c   1.000
_cell.angle_alpha   90.00
_cell.angle_beta   90.00
_cell.angle_gamma   90.00
#
_symmetry.space_group_name_H-M   'P 1'
#
loop_
_entity.id
_entity.type
_entity.pdbx_description
1 polymer ?
#
loop_
_entity_poly.entity_id
_entity_poly.type
_entity_poly.pdbx_seq_one_letter_code
_entity_poly.pdbx_strand_id
1 'polypeptide(L)'
;MLDNLSLLGLVPLLNLQLLIDGLLIGSIFALAAYGLALVWGVMNIKNLAQGDFVIMGGYIAFTLSESPFNLHPILSIPLVFVIMFVFGWVLYQTIIRRVIERDLFTSLLATFGLAIVIQQLLNLAYGPDVQTIRSDMATREFFGGEVTIADIKLVTFLLALVLALLLT
;
A
#
# COMPACT_ATOMS: atom_id res chain seq x y z
N MET A 1 -30.50 -7.87 10.50
CA MET A 1 -29.34 -8.61 9.95
C MET A 1 -29.73 -9.52 8.78
N LEU A 2 -30.90 -10.19 8.86
CA LEU A 2 -31.43 -11.02 7.75
C LEU A 2 -31.87 -10.18 6.54
N ASP A 3 -32.36 -8.95 6.76
CA ASP A 3 -32.80 -8.06 5.69
C ASP A 3 -31.64 -7.64 4.78
N ASN A 4 -30.41 -7.52 5.31
CA ASN A 4 -29.22 -7.20 4.51
C ASN A 4 -28.78 -8.36 3.61
N LEU A 5 -29.04 -9.60 4.02
CA LEU A 5 -28.75 -10.79 3.20
C LEU A 5 -29.75 -10.94 2.04
N SER A 6 -31.01 -10.52 2.23
CA SER A 6 -32.00 -10.51 1.16
C SER A 6 -31.66 -9.48 0.05
N LEU A 7 -31.02 -8.37 0.41
CA LEU A 7 -30.55 -7.36 -0.55
C LEU A 7 -29.47 -7.92 -1.49
N LEU A 8 -28.64 -8.88 -1.04
CA LEU A 8 -27.65 -9.54 -1.90
C LEU A 8 -28.30 -10.30 -3.06
N GLY A 9 -29.48 -10.85 -2.86
CA GLY A 9 -30.23 -11.51 -3.93
C GLY A 9 -31.00 -10.57 -4.86
N LEU A 10 -31.32 -9.35 -4.38
CA LEU A 10 -32.10 -8.36 -5.13
C LEU A 10 -31.24 -7.52 -6.11
N VAL A 11 -29.94 -7.34 -5.82
CA VAL A 11 -29.06 -6.49 -6.64
C VAL A 11 -27.75 -7.25 -6.99
N PRO A 12 -27.80 -8.22 -7.91
CA PRO A 12 -26.67 -9.08 -8.25
C PRO A 12 -25.48 -8.30 -8.84
N LEU A 13 -25.73 -7.21 -9.57
CA LEU A 13 -24.67 -6.38 -10.17
C LEU A 13 -23.90 -5.57 -9.11
N LEU A 14 -24.55 -5.14 -8.04
CA LEU A 14 -23.88 -4.53 -6.90
C LEU A 14 -22.93 -5.51 -6.21
N ASN A 15 -23.35 -6.78 -6.05
CA ASN A 15 -22.48 -7.81 -5.49
C ASN A 15 -21.27 -8.07 -6.35
N LEU A 16 -21.43 -8.07 -7.68
CA LEU A 16 -20.32 -8.19 -8.62
C LEU A 16 -19.34 -7.03 -8.48
N GLN A 17 -19.86 -5.80 -8.37
CA GLN A 17 -19.04 -4.60 -8.11
C GLN A 17 -18.21 -4.77 -6.82
N LEU A 18 -18.84 -5.17 -5.73
CA LEU A 18 -18.17 -5.36 -4.43
C LEU A 18 -17.10 -6.45 -4.48
N LEU A 19 -17.36 -7.55 -5.20
CA LEU A 19 -16.36 -8.61 -5.40
C LEU A 19 -15.16 -8.13 -6.21
N ILE A 20 -15.39 -7.41 -7.30
CA ILE A 20 -14.33 -6.85 -8.13
C ILE A 20 -13.50 -5.85 -7.32
N ASP A 21 -14.13 -4.91 -6.64
CA ASP A 21 -13.44 -3.92 -5.80
C ASP A 21 -12.66 -4.60 -4.66
N GLY A 22 -13.25 -5.59 -4.02
CA GLY A 22 -12.60 -6.38 -2.98
C GLY A 22 -11.36 -7.11 -3.49
N LEU A 23 -11.43 -7.72 -4.69
CA LEU A 23 -10.30 -8.40 -5.31
C LEU A 23 -9.17 -7.41 -5.68
N LEU A 24 -9.52 -6.29 -6.30
CA LEU A 24 -8.56 -5.28 -6.73
C LEU A 24 -7.84 -4.63 -5.54
N ILE A 25 -8.58 -4.25 -4.50
CA ILE A 25 -8.01 -3.68 -3.27
C ILE A 25 -7.24 -4.75 -2.49
N GLY A 26 -7.81 -5.96 -2.39
CA GLY A 26 -7.19 -7.09 -1.71
C GLY A 26 -5.81 -7.45 -2.27
N SER A 27 -5.59 -7.27 -3.57
CA SER A 27 -4.27 -7.51 -4.19
C SER A 27 -3.17 -6.59 -3.67
N ILE A 28 -3.51 -5.34 -3.32
CA ILE A 28 -2.55 -4.38 -2.73
C ILE A 28 -2.14 -4.85 -1.34
N PHE A 29 -3.12 -5.27 -0.52
CA PHE A 29 -2.84 -5.82 0.81
C PHE A 29 -2.07 -7.13 0.74
N ALA A 30 -2.38 -7.99 -0.24
CA ALA A 30 -1.65 -9.23 -0.47
C ALA A 30 -0.18 -8.97 -0.81
N LEU A 31 0.10 -7.97 -1.68
CA LEU A 31 1.47 -7.58 -2.01
C LEU A 31 2.22 -7.02 -0.78
N ALA A 32 1.57 -6.20 0.03
CA ALA A 32 2.15 -5.68 1.27
C ALA A 32 2.46 -6.81 2.27
N ALA A 33 1.53 -7.76 2.44
CA ALA A 33 1.71 -8.93 3.28
C ALA A 33 2.83 -9.84 2.75
N TYR A 34 2.94 -10.00 1.44
CA TYR A 34 4.01 -10.77 0.81
C TYR A 34 5.39 -10.12 1.06
N GLY A 35 5.50 -8.79 0.95
CA GLY A 35 6.72 -8.07 1.32
C GLY A 35 7.12 -8.30 2.78
N LEU A 36 6.15 -8.30 3.72
CA LEU A 36 6.41 -8.63 5.12
C LEU A 36 6.89 -10.08 5.29
N ALA A 37 6.26 -11.03 4.58
CA ALA A 37 6.62 -12.43 4.62
C ALA A 37 8.05 -12.67 4.11
N LEU A 38 8.49 -11.97 3.05
CA LEU A 38 9.86 -12.03 2.55
C LEU A 38 10.87 -11.52 3.58
N VAL A 39 10.62 -10.35 4.19
CA VAL A 39 11.51 -9.80 5.22
C VAL A 39 11.61 -10.76 6.40
N TRP A 40 10.49 -11.32 6.84
CA TRP A 40 10.49 -12.29 7.93
C TRP A 40 11.18 -13.60 7.53
N GLY A 41 10.90 -14.13 6.34
CA GLY A 41 11.47 -15.38 5.87
C GLY A 41 12.99 -15.34 5.68
N VAL A 42 13.51 -14.21 5.17
CA VAL A 42 14.95 -14.04 4.88
C VAL A 42 15.73 -13.55 6.09
N MET A 43 15.20 -12.58 6.82
CA MET A 43 15.92 -11.91 7.92
C MET A 43 15.46 -12.34 9.31
N ASN A 44 14.37 -13.11 9.41
CA ASN A 44 13.74 -13.53 10.67
C ASN A 44 13.40 -12.35 11.60
N ILE A 45 13.14 -11.16 11.03
CA ILE A 45 12.80 -9.94 11.76
C ILE A 45 11.31 -9.69 11.61
N LYS A 46 10.64 -9.55 12.75
CA LYS A 46 9.25 -9.07 12.78
C LYS A 46 9.23 -7.54 12.75
N ASN A 47 8.98 -6.98 11.59
CA ASN A 47 8.94 -5.54 11.41
C ASN A 47 7.51 -5.00 11.59
N LEU A 48 7.25 -4.36 12.73
CA LEU A 48 5.95 -3.73 13.01
C LEU A 48 5.71 -2.43 12.22
N ALA A 49 6.77 -1.79 11.70
CA ALA A 49 6.66 -0.58 10.90
C ALA A 49 6.30 -0.83 9.43
N GLN A 50 6.05 -2.09 9.02
CA GLN A 50 5.81 -2.42 7.61
C GLN A 50 4.61 -1.65 7.02
N GLY A 51 3.51 -1.53 7.79
CA GLY A 51 2.34 -0.76 7.36
C GLY A 51 2.66 0.72 7.14
N ASP A 52 3.48 1.29 8.02
CA ASP A 52 3.87 2.70 7.94
C ASP A 52 4.78 2.98 6.74
N PHE A 53 5.60 2.01 6.32
CA PHE A 53 6.37 2.13 5.08
C PHE A 53 5.47 2.16 3.85
N VAL A 54 4.40 1.36 3.82
CA VAL A 54 3.42 1.39 2.72
C VAL A 54 2.74 2.77 2.67
N ILE A 55 2.30 3.28 3.82
CA ILE A 55 1.67 4.61 3.94
C ILE A 55 2.66 5.69 3.52
N MET A 56 3.91 5.64 3.97
CA MET A 56 4.95 6.60 3.59
C MET A 56 5.20 6.60 2.09
N GLY A 57 5.24 5.42 1.44
CA GLY A 57 5.32 5.32 -0.02
C GLY A 57 4.15 6.03 -0.71
N GLY A 58 2.94 5.90 -0.18
CA GLY A 58 1.75 6.60 -0.65
C GLY A 58 1.88 8.13 -0.53
N TYR A 59 2.37 8.65 0.60
CA TYR A 59 2.60 10.09 0.78
C TYR A 59 3.71 10.64 -0.12
N ILE A 60 4.77 9.88 -0.40
CA ILE A 60 5.79 10.27 -1.37
C ILE A 60 5.18 10.35 -2.78
N ALA A 61 4.36 9.36 -3.17
CA ALA A 61 3.65 9.39 -4.44
C ALA A 61 2.72 10.60 -4.55
N PHE A 62 1.98 10.91 -3.46
CA PHE A 62 1.14 12.10 -3.36
C PHE A 62 1.95 13.38 -3.58
N THR A 63 3.07 13.56 -2.88
CA THR A 63 3.94 14.74 -3.02
C THR A 63 4.47 14.90 -4.46
N LEU A 64 4.82 13.80 -5.11
CA LEU A 64 5.30 13.83 -6.49
C LEU A 64 4.18 14.14 -7.50
N SER A 65 2.94 13.83 -7.17
CA SER A 65 1.79 14.08 -8.02
C SER A 65 1.21 15.49 -7.86
N GLU A 66 1.50 16.16 -6.74
CA GLU A 66 1.09 17.54 -6.46
C GLU A 66 2.12 18.56 -6.96
N SER A 67 1.71 19.85 -6.95
CA SER A 67 2.60 20.97 -7.29
C SER A 67 3.79 21.03 -6.30
N PRO A 68 5.03 21.28 -6.74
CA PRO A 68 5.44 21.75 -8.09
C PRO A 68 5.75 20.63 -9.09
N PHE A 69 5.77 19.35 -8.67
CA PHE A 69 6.26 18.26 -9.53
C PHE A 69 5.24 17.84 -10.59
N ASN A 70 3.95 17.79 -10.25
CA ASN A 70 2.84 17.42 -11.15
C ASN A 70 3.12 16.14 -11.97
N LEU A 71 3.78 15.16 -11.36
CA LEU A 71 4.08 13.90 -12.04
C LEU A 71 2.84 13.03 -12.15
N HIS A 72 2.64 12.45 -13.33
CA HIS A 72 1.57 11.47 -13.50
C HIS A 72 1.75 10.29 -12.52
N PRO A 73 0.70 9.82 -11.84
CA PRO A 73 0.80 8.80 -10.77
C PRO A 73 1.56 7.53 -11.18
N ILE A 74 1.40 7.08 -12.44
CA ILE A 74 2.14 5.90 -12.95
C ILE A 74 3.64 6.19 -13.06
N LEU A 75 4.03 7.41 -13.48
CA LEU A 75 5.44 7.79 -13.59
C LEU A 75 6.11 8.01 -12.24
N SER A 76 5.33 8.29 -11.18
CA SER A 76 5.85 8.39 -9.83
C SER A 76 6.28 7.04 -9.24
N ILE A 77 5.70 5.91 -9.71
CA ILE A 77 5.97 4.57 -9.16
C ILE A 77 7.46 4.22 -9.14
N PRO A 78 8.22 4.29 -10.25
CA PRO A 78 9.65 3.95 -10.22
C PRO A 78 10.46 4.90 -9.35
N LEU A 79 10.06 6.18 -9.27
CA LEU A 79 10.75 7.15 -8.42
C LEU A 79 10.50 6.88 -6.94
N VAL A 80 9.25 6.59 -6.57
CA VAL A 80 8.88 6.15 -5.21
C VAL A 80 9.65 4.89 -4.83
N PHE A 81 9.74 3.91 -5.74
CA PHE A 81 10.50 2.69 -5.51
C PHE A 81 11.97 2.99 -5.17
N VAL A 82 12.64 3.85 -5.94
CA VAL A 82 14.04 4.24 -5.69
C VAL A 82 14.18 4.96 -4.34
N ILE A 83 13.29 5.92 -4.05
CA ILE A 83 13.31 6.67 -2.77
C ILE A 83 13.12 5.70 -1.59
N MET A 84 12.13 4.81 -1.68
CA MET A 84 11.84 3.84 -0.62
C MET A 84 12.95 2.80 -0.47
N PHE A 85 13.59 2.41 -1.57
CA PHE A 85 14.76 1.51 -1.54
C PHE A 85 15.93 2.16 -0.79
N VAL A 86 16.27 3.42 -1.12
CA VAL A 86 17.33 4.17 -0.43
C VAL A 86 16.98 4.35 1.05
N PHE A 87 15.75 4.72 1.36
CA PHE A 87 15.27 4.86 2.72
C PHE A 87 15.39 3.55 3.51
N GLY A 88 14.93 2.44 2.94
CA GLY A 88 15.03 1.11 3.54
C GLY A 88 16.49 0.69 3.76
N TRP A 89 17.37 0.98 2.82
CA TRP A 89 18.81 0.72 2.96
C TRP A 89 19.42 1.53 4.12
N VAL A 90 19.09 2.81 4.22
CA VAL A 90 19.56 3.68 5.32
C VAL A 90 19.03 3.16 6.67
N LEU A 91 17.75 2.80 6.76
CA LEU A 91 17.17 2.22 7.97
C LEU A 91 17.83 0.90 8.35
N TYR A 92 18.10 0.04 7.38
CA TYR A 92 18.82 -1.19 7.63
C TYR A 92 20.18 -0.93 8.25
N GLN A 93 20.98 -0.04 7.67
CA GLN A 93 22.33 0.28 8.15
C GLN A 93 22.34 0.95 9.54
N THR A 94 21.36 1.82 9.80
CA THR A 94 21.36 2.63 11.02
C THR A 94 20.68 1.93 12.21
N ILE A 95 19.58 1.25 11.97
CA ILE A 95 18.72 0.69 13.03
C ILE A 95 18.72 -0.83 12.98
N ILE A 96 18.28 -1.41 11.85
CA ILE A 96 17.95 -2.83 11.78
C ILE A 96 19.19 -3.69 12.04
N ARG A 97 20.30 -3.40 11.40
CA ARG A 97 21.56 -4.14 11.58
C ARG A 97 22.01 -4.20 13.04
N ARG A 98 21.72 -3.18 13.85
CA ARG A 98 22.10 -3.15 15.26
C ARG A 98 21.18 -3.96 16.17
N VAL A 99 19.98 -4.25 15.69
CA VAL A 99 18.91 -4.90 16.45
C VAL A 99 18.73 -6.36 16.04
N ILE A 100 19.15 -6.72 14.82
CA ILE A 100 18.96 -8.07 14.24
C ILE A 100 19.64 -9.17 15.05
N GLU A 101 20.76 -8.86 15.70
CA GLU A 101 21.52 -9.81 16.55
C GLU A 101 21.00 -9.89 18.00
N ARG A 102 19.96 -9.08 18.32
CA ARG A 102 19.34 -9.04 19.65
C ARG A 102 18.17 -10.01 19.73
N ASP A 103 17.59 -10.13 20.90
CA ASP A 103 16.39 -10.93 21.12
C ASP A 103 15.17 -10.38 20.35
N LEU A 104 14.18 -11.26 20.14
CA LEU A 104 12.96 -10.95 19.39
C LEU A 104 12.21 -9.73 19.97
N PHE A 105 12.17 -9.61 21.30
CA PHE A 105 11.45 -8.51 21.96
C PHE A 105 12.11 -7.16 21.66
N THR A 106 13.43 -7.08 21.68
CA THR A 106 14.18 -5.86 21.32
C THR A 106 13.91 -5.45 19.87
N SER A 107 13.83 -6.41 18.93
CA SER A 107 13.49 -6.15 17.53
C SER A 107 12.08 -5.60 17.37
N LEU A 108 11.10 -6.19 18.07
CA LEU A 108 9.71 -5.72 18.04
C LEU A 108 9.59 -4.28 18.62
N LEU A 109 10.26 -4.01 19.75
CA LEU A 109 10.22 -2.71 20.39
C LEU A 109 10.88 -1.62 19.52
N ALA A 110 12.01 -1.93 18.88
CA ALA A 110 12.71 -1.01 17.99
C ALA A 110 11.86 -0.66 16.74
N THR A 111 11.24 -1.66 16.11
CA THR A 111 10.39 -1.43 14.93
C THR A 111 9.07 -0.75 15.30
N PHE A 112 8.52 -1.00 16.49
CA PHE A 112 7.36 -0.27 17.02
C PHE A 112 7.69 1.21 17.27
N GLY A 113 8.84 1.49 17.91
CA GLY A 113 9.31 2.87 18.08
C GLY A 113 9.50 3.59 16.74
N LEU A 114 10.07 2.88 15.74
CA LEU A 114 10.22 3.40 14.38
C LEU A 114 8.86 3.71 13.74
N ALA A 115 7.86 2.84 13.91
CA ALA A 115 6.50 3.06 13.44
C ALA A 115 5.92 4.36 13.97
N ILE A 116 6.02 4.59 15.29
CA ILE A 116 5.53 5.82 15.92
C ILE A 116 6.24 7.06 15.36
N VAL A 117 7.57 6.99 15.19
CA VAL A 117 8.34 8.11 14.62
C VAL A 117 7.87 8.43 13.19
N ILE A 118 7.69 7.42 12.33
CA ILE A 118 7.22 7.61 10.95
C ILE A 118 5.82 8.23 10.96
N GLN A 119 4.89 7.68 11.76
CA GLN A 119 3.52 8.20 11.87
C GLN A 119 3.51 9.68 12.29
N GLN A 120 4.31 10.05 13.30
CA GLN A 120 4.39 11.43 13.75
C GLN A 120 5.02 12.36 12.71
N LEU A 121 6.05 11.92 12.01
CA LEU A 121 6.65 12.70 10.92
C LEU A 121 5.67 12.92 9.76
N LEU A 122 4.93 11.89 9.37
CA LEU A 122 3.90 11.99 8.34
C LEU A 122 2.76 12.92 8.78
N ASN A 123 2.30 12.79 10.02
CA ASN A 123 1.26 13.66 10.57
C ASN A 123 1.71 15.12 10.66
N LEU A 124 2.97 15.36 11.02
CA LEU A 124 3.55 16.71 11.06
C LEU A 124 3.67 17.34 9.66
N ALA A 125 4.02 16.52 8.65
CA ALA A 125 4.25 17.00 7.29
C ALA A 125 2.94 17.22 6.51
N TYR A 126 1.95 16.33 6.68
CA TYR A 126 0.73 16.29 5.86
C TYR A 126 -0.55 16.60 6.64
N GLY A 127 -0.47 16.67 7.97
CA GLY A 127 -1.63 16.86 8.83
C GLY A 127 -2.47 15.59 9.01
N PRO A 128 -3.59 15.68 9.77
CA PRO A 128 -4.47 14.56 10.06
C PRO A 128 -5.45 14.22 8.92
N ASP A 129 -5.54 15.05 7.89
CA ASP A 129 -6.52 14.89 6.82
C ASP A 129 -6.11 13.80 5.83
N VAL A 130 -7.12 13.09 5.30
CA VAL A 130 -6.90 12.08 4.28
C VAL A 130 -6.48 12.74 2.96
N GLN A 131 -5.29 12.42 2.51
CA GLN A 131 -4.77 12.89 1.21
C GLN A 131 -5.20 11.92 0.10
N THR A 132 -5.57 12.47 -1.05
CA THR A 132 -6.00 11.67 -2.20
C THR A 132 -5.27 12.14 -3.45
N ILE A 133 -4.64 11.21 -4.15
CA ILE A 133 -4.03 11.50 -5.45
C ILE A 133 -5.14 11.62 -6.49
N ARG A 134 -5.24 12.78 -7.13
CA ARG A 134 -6.13 12.97 -8.28
C ARG A 134 -5.49 12.33 -9.49
N SER A 135 -6.19 11.41 -10.11
CA SER A 135 -5.76 10.83 -11.38
C SER A 135 -6.83 11.09 -12.43
N ASP A 136 -6.41 11.60 -13.59
CA ASP A 136 -7.28 11.80 -14.75
C ASP A 136 -7.55 10.48 -15.50
N MET A 137 -7.29 9.35 -14.85
CA MET A 137 -7.53 8.05 -15.43
C MET A 137 -9.01 7.76 -15.55
N ALA A 138 -9.40 7.23 -16.70
CA ALA A 138 -10.77 6.89 -17.00
C ALA A 138 -11.31 5.82 -16.05
N THR A 139 -12.59 5.92 -15.76
CA THR A 139 -13.37 4.87 -15.14
C THR A 139 -14.14 4.16 -16.24
N ARG A 140 -13.99 2.85 -16.34
CA ARG A 140 -14.74 2.04 -17.32
C ARG A 140 -16.06 1.62 -16.70
N GLU A 141 -17.10 1.87 -17.45
CA GLU A 141 -18.47 1.51 -17.08
C GLU A 141 -18.89 0.25 -17.83
N PHE A 142 -19.41 -0.71 -17.10
CA PHE A 142 -19.97 -1.95 -17.64
C PHE A 142 -21.42 -2.09 -17.18
N PHE A 143 -22.21 -2.84 -17.94
CA PHE A 143 -23.63 -3.09 -17.66
C PHE A 143 -24.47 -1.82 -17.46
N GLY A 144 -24.26 -0.79 -18.33
CA GLY A 144 -25.03 0.45 -18.27
C GLY A 144 -24.65 1.37 -17.10
N GLY A 145 -23.44 1.22 -16.54
CA GLY A 145 -22.93 2.04 -15.42
C GLY A 145 -23.13 1.42 -14.03
N GLU A 146 -23.73 0.23 -13.95
CA GLU A 146 -23.91 -0.43 -12.65
C GLU A 146 -22.63 -1.08 -12.10
N VAL A 147 -21.67 -1.39 -12.98
CA VAL A 147 -20.34 -1.87 -12.61
C VAL A 147 -19.30 -0.88 -13.14
N THR A 148 -18.51 -0.31 -12.25
CA THR A 148 -17.49 0.69 -12.60
C THR A 148 -16.12 0.22 -12.12
N ILE A 149 -15.13 0.28 -13.00
CA ILE A 149 -13.75 -0.09 -12.69
C ILE A 149 -12.84 1.07 -13.07
N ALA A 150 -12.18 1.68 -12.09
CA ALA A 150 -11.17 2.69 -12.34
C ALA A 150 -9.91 2.03 -12.94
N ASP A 151 -9.41 2.55 -14.06
CA ASP A 151 -8.21 2.01 -14.73
C ASP A 151 -7.00 1.96 -13.80
N ILE A 152 -6.90 2.88 -12.83
CA ILE A 152 -5.83 2.87 -11.83
C ILE A 152 -5.87 1.60 -10.96
N LYS A 153 -7.04 1.09 -10.59
CA LYS A 153 -7.18 -0.14 -9.81
C LYS A 153 -6.70 -1.36 -10.61
N LEU A 154 -7.02 -1.41 -11.92
CA LEU A 154 -6.55 -2.47 -12.81
C LEU A 154 -5.03 -2.46 -12.98
N VAL A 155 -4.45 -1.29 -13.19
CA VAL A 155 -2.98 -1.14 -13.30
C VAL A 155 -2.31 -1.60 -12.01
N THR A 156 -2.82 -1.20 -10.87
CA THR A 156 -2.28 -1.59 -9.55
C THR A 156 -2.39 -3.10 -9.33
N PHE A 157 -3.51 -3.71 -9.70
CA PHE A 157 -3.72 -5.15 -9.61
C PHE A 157 -2.70 -5.91 -10.49
N LEU A 158 -2.53 -5.49 -11.75
CA LEU A 158 -1.58 -6.11 -12.67
C LEU A 158 -0.13 -5.97 -12.17
N LEU A 159 0.23 -4.80 -11.66
CA LEU A 159 1.55 -4.57 -11.05
C LEU A 159 1.76 -5.47 -9.83
N ALA A 160 0.76 -5.59 -8.95
CA ALA A 160 0.84 -6.46 -7.79
C ALA A 160 1.04 -7.92 -8.20
N LEU A 161 0.33 -8.39 -9.22
CA LEU A 161 0.45 -9.75 -9.75
C LEU A 161 1.82 -10.00 -10.38
N VAL A 162 2.31 -9.07 -11.20
CA VAL A 162 3.65 -9.17 -11.82
C VAL A 162 4.73 -9.19 -10.75
N LEU A 163 4.67 -8.31 -9.75
CA LEU A 163 5.63 -8.28 -8.65
C LEU A 163 5.58 -9.55 -7.82
N ALA A 164 4.39 -10.07 -7.52
CA ALA A 164 4.25 -11.34 -6.81
C ALA A 164 4.89 -12.50 -7.58
N LEU A 165 4.71 -12.57 -8.90
CA LEU A 165 5.32 -13.58 -9.75
C LEU A 165 6.84 -13.44 -9.89
N LEU A 166 7.36 -12.21 -9.90
CA LEU A 166 8.81 -11.96 -9.98
C LEU A 166 9.54 -12.30 -8.68
N LEU A 167 8.84 -12.23 -7.55
CA LEU A 167 9.41 -12.46 -6.23
C LEU A 167 9.25 -13.93 -5.76
N THR A 168 8.52 -14.76 -6.51
CA THR A 168 8.37 -16.19 -6.24
C THR A 168 9.46 -17.00 -6.90
#